data_e6c0481e8552dbec49d47c206b17a971
#
_entry.id   e6c0481e8552dbec49d47c206b17a971
#
_cell.length_a   1.000
_cell.length_b   1.000
_cell.length_c   1.000
_cell.angle_alpha   90.00
_cell.angle_beta   90.00
_cell.angle_gamma   90.00
#
_symmetry.space_group_name_H-M   'P 1'
#
loop_
_entity.id
_entity.type
_entity.pdbx_description
1 polymer ?
#
loop_
_entity_poly.entity_id
_entity_poly.type
_entity_poly.pdbx_seq_one_letter_code
_entity_poly.pdbx_strand_id
1 'polypeptide(L)'
;MSESNKPYNPKEVEAKIYQLWEESGFFNPDNLPGERTKNFVTCIAPPNITGELHMGHALETTLQDILVRMKRMQGYKTLWLPGTDHAGIAAQNVVEKQLVKEGSTRHELGREKFLERMWQWREQYGGAILDQFKKLGLSVDWSRTKFTMDPAYQTAVKTAFQHYHEKGWIYQGERVINWCPRCATSVSDLEVNYVPEKTKLYFIKYGPFTLATTRPETKLGDTALAVHPDDERYKQYVGQELTIESVDSTVPANQLATTKTIKILVVADSAVDKEFGTGIVKVTPAHDLTDSEIGQRHNLPSIKIIDEQARMSENAGLRYAGLKVAAARELIVSDLQTLGLIEKIEDYDHNIGRCDRCNTVIEPLPSKQWFLKMKELAQLALKAVKDGQTKIHPERWIGPYQNWLNNVRDWNISRQLWWGHQIPIEGETDVLDTWFSSALWPMATLGWPDQNAQDFKEYYPTNFITSDRGILFLWQVRMIFSGMEFTNRSPFKDLYIHATVLTKDGKRMSKSLGXXXXXXXXXXXXXXXXXXXNSGISPVL
;
A
#
# COMPACT_ATOMS: atom_id res chain seq x y z
N MET A 1 6.62 -54.38 -17.58
CA MET A 1 5.47 -53.53 -17.26
C MET A 1 5.18 -52.59 -18.38
N SER A 2 3.95 -52.49 -18.81
CA SER A 2 3.59 -51.51 -19.84
C SER A 2 3.79 -50.08 -19.27
N GLU A 3 4.03 -49.15 -20.18
CA GLU A 3 4.22 -47.75 -19.76
C GLU A 3 3.04 -47.21 -19.00
N SER A 4 1.84 -47.73 -19.24
CA SER A 4 0.64 -47.24 -18.57
C SER A 4 0.60 -47.60 -17.08
N ASN A 5 1.46 -48.52 -16.63
CA ASN A 5 1.50 -48.92 -15.21
C ASN A 5 2.55 -48.16 -14.41
N LYS A 6 3.33 -47.28 -15.03
CA LYS A 6 4.34 -46.50 -14.30
C LYS A 6 3.68 -45.33 -13.57
N PRO A 7 4.11 -45.01 -12.35
CA PRO A 7 3.62 -43.82 -11.69
C PRO A 7 3.96 -42.58 -12.50
N TYR A 8 3.08 -41.60 -12.45
CA TYR A 8 3.33 -40.32 -13.11
C TYR A 8 4.53 -39.63 -12.45
N ASN A 9 5.49 -39.22 -13.27
CA ASN A 9 6.67 -38.51 -12.80
C ASN A 9 6.73 -37.15 -13.48
N PRO A 10 6.38 -36.07 -12.76
CA PRO A 10 6.33 -34.75 -13.39
C PRO A 10 7.67 -34.30 -13.98
N LYS A 11 8.78 -34.70 -13.37
CA LYS A 11 10.09 -34.28 -13.87
C LYS A 11 10.37 -34.78 -15.28
N GLU A 12 9.76 -35.91 -15.65
CA GLU A 12 9.98 -36.49 -16.96
C GLU A 12 9.10 -35.87 -18.04
N VAL A 13 7.95 -35.28 -17.67
CA VAL A 13 6.96 -34.92 -18.68
C VAL A 13 6.59 -33.44 -18.72
N GLU A 14 6.67 -32.73 -17.60
CA GLU A 14 6.09 -31.38 -17.54
C GLU A 14 6.73 -30.41 -18.55
N ALA A 15 8.05 -30.37 -18.60
CA ALA A 15 8.74 -29.44 -19.49
C ALA A 15 8.40 -29.71 -20.96
N LYS A 16 8.35 -30.99 -21.34
CA LYS A 16 8.02 -31.36 -22.70
C LYS A 16 6.60 -30.97 -23.07
N ILE A 17 5.66 -31.22 -22.16
CA ILE A 17 4.25 -30.90 -22.42
C ILE A 17 4.07 -29.38 -22.52
N TYR A 18 4.71 -28.64 -21.63
CA TYR A 18 4.56 -27.18 -21.66
C TYR A 18 5.16 -26.63 -22.96
N GLN A 19 6.30 -27.15 -23.40
CA GLN A 19 6.88 -26.74 -24.66
C GLN A 19 5.92 -27.02 -25.83
N LEU A 20 5.28 -28.17 -25.81
CA LEU A 20 4.28 -28.52 -26.83
C LEU A 20 3.15 -27.52 -26.84
N TRP A 21 2.63 -27.16 -25.67
CA TRP A 21 1.57 -26.17 -25.56
C TRP A 21 2.00 -24.81 -26.12
N GLU A 22 3.22 -24.37 -25.77
CA GLU A 22 3.72 -23.10 -26.28
C GLU A 22 3.84 -23.12 -27.80
N GLU A 23 4.39 -24.20 -28.33
CA GLU A 23 4.60 -24.32 -29.77
C GLU A 23 3.29 -24.42 -30.53
N SER A 24 2.23 -24.89 -29.91
CA SER A 24 0.92 -24.93 -30.55
C SER A 24 0.40 -23.55 -30.91
N GLY A 25 0.83 -22.54 -30.17
CA GLY A 25 0.34 -21.18 -30.37
C GLY A 25 -1.03 -20.91 -29.78
N PHE A 26 -1.63 -21.86 -29.08
CA PHE A 26 -3.02 -21.75 -28.64
C PHE A 26 -3.19 -20.92 -27.37
N PHE A 27 -2.10 -20.53 -26.70
CA PHE A 27 -2.20 -19.55 -25.64
C PHE A 27 -2.61 -18.17 -26.17
N ASN A 28 -2.30 -17.92 -27.42
CA ASN A 28 -2.70 -16.68 -28.11
C ASN A 28 -4.11 -16.90 -28.69
N PRO A 29 -5.10 -16.12 -28.25
CA PRO A 29 -6.48 -16.36 -28.74
C PRO A 29 -6.65 -16.19 -30.24
N ASP A 30 -5.76 -15.44 -30.90
CA ASP A 30 -5.86 -15.28 -32.35
C ASP A 30 -5.63 -16.58 -33.10
N ASN A 31 -4.98 -17.55 -32.46
CA ASN A 31 -4.64 -18.83 -33.09
C ASN A 31 -5.62 -19.95 -32.74
N LEU A 32 -6.60 -19.68 -31.88
CA LEU A 32 -7.52 -20.72 -31.46
C LEU A 32 -8.39 -21.19 -32.63
N PRO A 33 -8.64 -22.51 -32.72
CA PRO A 33 -9.40 -23.03 -33.85
C PRO A 33 -10.90 -22.76 -33.71
N GLY A 34 -11.58 -22.80 -34.85
CA GLY A 34 -13.02 -22.65 -34.90
C GLY A 34 -13.44 -21.18 -34.86
N GLU A 35 -14.75 -20.99 -35.01
CA GLU A 35 -15.33 -19.65 -34.91
C GLU A 35 -15.68 -19.39 -33.46
N ARG A 36 -15.03 -18.37 -32.88
CA ARG A 36 -15.22 -18.04 -31.47
C ARG A 36 -15.78 -16.63 -31.37
N THR A 37 -17.05 -16.53 -31.01
CA THR A 37 -17.78 -15.27 -31.01
C THR A 37 -17.86 -14.61 -29.65
N LYS A 38 -17.57 -15.37 -28.58
CA LYS A 38 -17.59 -14.84 -27.21
C LYS A 38 -16.18 -14.81 -26.66
N ASN A 39 -15.84 -13.70 -26.01
CA ASN A 39 -14.53 -13.52 -25.41
C ASN A 39 -14.55 -13.84 -23.92
N PHE A 40 -13.45 -14.36 -23.42
CA PHE A 40 -13.20 -14.44 -22.00
C PHE A 40 -11.78 -13.91 -21.75
N VAL A 41 -11.70 -12.84 -20.96
CA VAL A 41 -10.44 -12.14 -20.75
C VAL A 41 -10.16 -12.05 -19.25
N THR A 42 -8.93 -12.39 -18.87
CA THR A 42 -8.46 -12.16 -17.52
C THR A 42 -6.99 -11.73 -17.60
N CYS A 43 -6.50 -11.13 -16.52
CA CYS A 43 -5.10 -10.73 -16.46
C CYS A 43 -4.51 -11.17 -15.13
N ILE A 44 -3.22 -11.47 -15.16
CA ILE A 44 -2.48 -11.78 -13.95
C ILE A 44 -2.41 -10.54 -13.08
N ALA A 45 -2.48 -10.71 -11.75
CA ALA A 45 -2.03 -9.68 -10.84
C ALA A 45 -0.50 -9.64 -10.99
N PRO A 46 0.06 -8.58 -11.59
CA PRO A 46 1.47 -8.65 -11.98
C PRO A 46 2.38 -8.70 -10.75
N PRO A 47 3.18 -9.77 -10.61
CA PRO A 47 4.05 -9.87 -9.44
C PRO A 47 5.12 -8.80 -9.43
N ASN A 48 5.46 -8.36 -8.23
CA ASN A 48 6.58 -7.44 -8.03
C ASN A 48 7.90 -8.11 -8.37
N ILE A 49 8.80 -7.38 -9.00
CA ILE A 49 10.13 -7.89 -9.35
C ILE A 49 11.07 -7.86 -8.13
N THR A 50 10.63 -8.41 -7.01
CA THR A 50 11.39 -8.38 -5.76
C THR A 50 11.99 -9.72 -5.37
N GLY A 51 11.67 -10.78 -6.11
CA GLY A 51 12.18 -12.09 -5.82
C GLY A 51 11.29 -13.16 -6.42
N GLU A 52 11.48 -14.38 -5.94
CA GLU A 52 10.74 -15.53 -6.46
C GLU A 52 9.29 -15.52 -5.98
N LEU A 53 8.44 -16.26 -6.70
CA LEU A 53 7.04 -16.40 -6.34
C LEU A 53 6.86 -17.22 -5.07
N HIS A 54 5.72 -17.03 -4.42
CA HIS A 54 5.35 -17.85 -3.24
C HIS A 54 4.01 -18.53 -3.48
N MET A 55 3.58 -19.32 -2.50
CA MET A 55 2.39 -20.16 -2.67
C MET A 55 1.10 -19.36 -2.89
N GLY A 56 1.07 -18.11 -2.40
CA GLY A 56 -0.07 -17.24 -2.70
C GLY A 56 -0.22 -16.98 -4.19
N HIS A 57 0.90 -16.76 -4.87
CA HIS A 57 0.87 -16.60 -6.33
C HIS A 57 0.39 -17.88 -7.01
N ALA A 58 0.83 -19.03 -6.51
CA ALA A 58 0.43 -20.30 -7.10
C ALA A 58 -1.08 -20.51 -6.98
N LEU A 59 -1.64 -20.22 -5.80
CA LEU A 59 -3.09 -20.35 -5.61
C LEU A 59 -3.85 -19.43 -6.57
N GLU A 60 -3.46 -18.17 -6.59
CA GLU A 60 -4.17 -17.16 -7.39
C GLU A 60 -4.17 -17.52 -8.86
N THR A 61 -3.00 -17.85 -9.40
CA THR A 61 -2.89 -18.13 -10.82
C THR A 61 -3.50 -19.49 -11.19
N THR A 62 -3.49 -20.43 -10.26
CA THR A 62 -4.17 -21.71 -10.53
C THR A 62 -5.67 -21.52 -10.66
N LEU A 63 -6.28 -20.67 -9.82
CA LEU A 63 -7.70 -20.38 -9.93
C LEU A 63 -8.02 -19.77 -11.30
N GLN A 64 -7.18 -18.85 -11.75
CA GLN A 64 -7.39 -18.26 -13.07
C GLN A 64 -7.20 -19.29 -14.19
N ASP A 65 -6.18 -20.14 -14.06
CA ASP A 65 -5.88 -21.12 -15.10
C ASP A 65 -7.03 -22.12 -15.28
N ILE A 66 -7.66 -22.51 -14.17
CA ILE A 66 -8.82 -23.42 -14.25
C ILE A 66 -9.92 -22.78 -15.09
N LEU A 67 -10.23 -21.52 -14.80
CA LEU A 67 -11.29 -20.83 -15.55
C LEU A 67 -10.92 -20.62 -17.01
N VAL A 68 -9.67 -20.24 -17.25
CA VAL A 68 -9.18 -19.98 -18.60
C VAL A 68 -9.27 -21.25 -19.44
N ARG A 69 -8.80 -22.38 -18.89
CA ARG A 69 -8.84 -23.66 -19.63
C ARG A 69 -10.30 -24.10 -19.88
N MET A 70 -11.16 -23.94 -18.87
CA MET A 70 -12.56 -24.29 -19.04
C MET A 70 -13.20 -23.46 -20.15
N LYS A 71 -12.98 -22.16 -20.12
CA LYS A 71 -13.56 -21.26 -21.13
C LYS A 71 -13.04 -21.56 -22.52
N ARG A 72 -11.73 -21.87 -22.62
CA ARG A 72 -11.15 -22.24 -23.89
C ARG A 72 -11.81 -23.50 -24.46
N MET A 73 -12.04 -24.49 -23.59
CA MET A 73 -12.70 -25.73 -23.99
C MET A 73 -14.17 -25.51 -24.35
N GLN A 74 -14.80 -24.50 -23.76
CA GLN A 74 -16.20 -24.15 -24.06
C GLN A 74 -16.34 -23.33 -25.34
N GLY A 75 -15.23 -23.05 -26.03
CA GLY A 75 -15.28 -22.35 -27.31
C GLY A 75 -15.15 -20.85 -27.23
N TYR A 76 -14.80 -20.30 -26.07
CA TYR A 76 -14.57 -18.86 -25.95
C TYR A 76 -13.24 -18.48 -26.58
N LYS A 77 -13.18 -17.26 -27.14
CA LYS A 77 -11.92 -16.65 -27.51
C LYS A 77 -11.29 -16.14 -26.23
N THR A 78 -10.29 -16.87 -25.73
CA THR A 78 -9.82 -16.73 -24.37
C THR A 78 -8.45 -16.08 -24.32
N LEU A 79 -8.35 -14.95 -23.61
CA LEU A 79 -7.10 -14.21 -23.45
C LEU A 79 -6.75 -14.11 -21.97
N TRP A 80 -5.56 -14.55 -21.62
CA TRP A 80 -5.00 -14.39 -20.29
C TRP A 80 -3.69 -13.62 -20.41
N LEU A 81 -3.68 -12.38 -19.89
CA LEU A 81 -2.57 -11.46 -20.05
C LEU A 81 -1.55 -11.62 -18.91
N PRO A 82 -0.30 -11.90 -19.24
CA PRO A 82 0.76 -12.00 -18.24
C PRO A 82 1.55 -10.70 -18.10
N GLY A 83 2.33 -10.61 -17.02
CA GLY A 83 3.24 -9.49 -16.86
C GLY A 83 3.80 -9.38 -15.46
N THR A 84 4.55 -8.30 -15.24
CA THR A 84 5.19 -8.02 -13.97
C THR A 84 5.07 -6.54 -13.62
N ASP A 85 5.21 -6.25 -12.32
CA ASP A 85 5.14 -4.87 -11.80
C ASP A 85 6.52 -4.42 -11.36
N HIS A 86 6.86 -3.17 -11.67
CA HIS A 86 8.15 -2.61 -11.28
C HIS A 86 8.29 -2.43 -9.77
N ALA A 87 7.18 -2.41 -9.04
CA ALA A 87 7.11 -2.50 -7.57
C ALA A 87 7.60 -1.27 -6.81
N GLY A 88 8.15 -0.26 -7.47
CA GLY A 88 8.51 1.00 -6.82
C GLY A 88 9.39 0.80 -5.58
N ILE A 89 8.84 1.19 -4.42
CA ILE A 89 9.60 1.20 -3.16
C ILE A 89 10.13 -0.20 -2.82
N ALA A 90 9.34 -1.24 -3.05
CA ALA A 90 9.76 -2.59 -2.68
C ALA A 90 10.99 -3.03 -3.48
N ALA A 91 10.97 -2.80 -4.80
CA ALA A 91 12.10 -3.19 -5.64
C ALA A 91 13.33 -2.33 -5.35
N GLN A 92 13.12 -1.03 -5.15
CA GLN A 92 14.25 -0.16 -4.84
C GLN A 92 14.93 -0.60 -3.53
N ASN A 93 14.15 -0.94 -2.51
CA ASN A 93 14.70 -1.38 -1.24
C ASN A 93 15.54 -2.66 -1.39
N VAL A 94 15.07 -3.60 -2.19
CA VAL A 94 15.79 -4.85 -2.40
C VAL A 94 17.15 -4.57 -3.06
N VAL A 95 17.18 -3.71 -4.07
CA VAL A 95 18.43 -3.39 -4.75
C VAL A 95 19.35 -2.58 -3.84
N GLU A 96 18.81 -1.66 -3.04
CA GLU A 96 19.64 -0.91 -2.08
C GLU A 96 20.29 -1.85 -1.08
N LYS A 97 19.58 -2.87 -0.59
CA LYS A 97 20.15 -3.85 0.32
C LYS A 97 21.27 -4.64 -0.36
N GLN A 98 21.08 -4.97 -1.63
CA GLN A 98 22.14 -5.66 -2.38
C GLN A 98 23.39 -4.78 -2.51
N LEU A 99 23.20 -3.48 -2.76
CA LEU A 99 24.32 -2.56 -2.85
C LEU A 99 25.10 -2.49 -1.54
N VAL A 100 24.37 -2.48 -0.40
CA VAL A 100 25.04 -2.46 0.90
C VAL A 100 25.91 -3.70 1.07
N LYS A 101 25.43 -4.87 0.66
CA LYS A 101 26.25 -6.08 0.70
C LYS A 101 27.50 -5.96 -0.15
N GLU A 102 27.43 -5.19 -1.23
CA GLU A 102 28.58 -4.96 -2.11
C GLU A 102 29.48 -3.82 -1.64
N GLY A 103 29.11 -3.18 -0.54
CA GLY A 103 29.90 -2.08 0.02
C GLY A 103 29.61 -0.72 -0.58
N SER A 104 28.41 -0.53 -1.14
CA SER A 104 28.06 0.73 -1.77
C SER A 104 26.65 1.17 -1.38
N THR A 105 26.25 2.36 -1.86
CA THR A 105 24.91 2.90 -1.64
C THR A 105 24.42 3.53 -2.95
N ARG A 106 23.11 3.77 -3.04
CA ARG A 106 22.58 4.44 -4.23
C ARG A 106 23.14 5.86 -4.35
N HIS A 107 23.42 6.50 -3.23
CA HIS A 107 23.96 7.86 -3.28
C HIS A 107 25.37 7.90 -3.84
N GLU A 108 26.16 6.86 -3.56
CA GLU A 108 27.51 6.75 -4.13
C GLU A 108 27.45 6.48 -5.63
N LEU A 109 26.48 5.66 -6.07
CA LEU A 109 26.33 5.37 -7.50
C LEU A 109 25.80 6.57 -8.28
N GLY A 110 24.87 7.32 -7.69
CA GLY A 110 24.14 8.35 -8.40
C GLY A 110 22.91 7.77 -9.09
N ARG A 111 21.98 8.66 -9.43
CA ARG A 111 20.66 8.24 -9.94
C ARG A 111 20.77 7.43 -11.22
N GLU A 112 21.56 7.88 -12.19
CA GLU A 112 21.64 7.22 -13.48
C GLU A 112 22.15 5.78 -13.36
N LYS A 113 23.26 5.60 -12.63
CA LYS A 113 23.83 4.26 -12.46
C LYS A 113 22.93 3.37 -11.61
N PHE A 114 22.26 3.96 -10.61
CA PHE A 114 21.33 3.19 -9.82
C PHE A 114 20.18 2.67 -10.67
N LEU A 115 19.64 3.51 -11.55
CA LEU A 115 18.57 3.07 -12.43
C LEU A 115 19.03 1.97 -13.39
N GLU A 116 20.28 2.04 -13.85
CA GLU A 116 20.84 0.95 -14.64
C GLU A 116 20.83 -0.37 -13.87
N ARG A 117 21.21 -0.32 -12.58
CA ARG A 117 21.16 -1.51 -11.71
C ARG A 117 19.72 -2.00 -11.54
N MET A 118 18.75 -1.10 -11.45
CA MET A 118 17.35 -1.50 -11.36
C MET A 118 16.89 -2.24 -12.60
N TRP A 119 17.29 -1.76 -13.79
CA TRP A 119 16.94 -2.44 -15.02
C TRP A 119 17.62 -3.79 -15.14
N GLN A 120 18.85 -3.93 -14.67
CA GLN A 120 19.54 -5.22 -14.62
C GLN A 120 18.80 -6.19 -13.68
N TRP A 121 18.38 -5.69 -12.55
CA TRP A 121 17.58 -6.47 -11.59
C TRP A 121 16.29 -6.97 -12.26
N ARG A 122 15.63 -6.08 -12.98
CA ARG A 122 14.40 -6.44 -13.69
C ARG A 122 14.65 -7.55 -14.71
N GLU A 123 15.75 -7.47 -15.46
CA GLU A 123 16.06 -8.51 -16.42
C GLU A 123 16.24 -9.85 -15.73
N GLN A 124 16.94 -9.86 -14.62
CA GLN A 124 17.22 -11.10 -13.88
C GLN A 124 15.98 -11.69 -13.23
N TYR A 125 15.26 -10.90 -12.46
CA TYR A 125 14.16 -11.42 -11.64
C TYR A 125 12.83 -11.42 -12.37
N GLY A 126 12.62 -10.51 -13.28
CA GLY A 126 11.43 -10.56 -14.12
C GLY A 126 11.40 -11.83 -14.94
N GLY A 127 12.54 -12.20 -15.53
CA GLY A 127 12.63 -13.45 -16.26
C GLY A 127 12.40 -14.67 -15.38
N ALA A 128 12.99 -14.66 -14.17
CA ALA A 128 12.83 -15.78 -13.26
C ALA A 128 11.37 -15.98 -12.86
N ILE A 129 10.65 -14.88 -12.63
CA ILE A 129 9.22 -14.94 -12.29
C ILE A 129 8.42 -15.56 -13.43
N LEU A 130 8.68 -15.13 -14.66
CA LEU A 130 7.95 -15.67 -15.80
C LEU A 130 8.27 -17.16 -15.99
N ASP A 131 9.52 -17.55 -15.77
CA ASP A 131 9.90 -18.97 -15.83
C ASP A 131 9.18 -19.80 -14.78
N GLN A 132 9.01 -19.25 -13.58
CA GLN A 132 8.27 -19.95 -12.54
C GLN A 132 6.80 -20.12 -12.92
N PHE A 133 6.20 -19.13 -13.56
CA PHE A 133 4.84 -19.26 -14.07
C PHE A 133 4.76 -20.39 -15.12
N LYS A 134 5.77 -20.51 -15.97
CA LYS A 134 5.78 -21.62 -16.93
C LYS A 134 5.86 -22.96 -16.23
N LYS A 135 6.64 -23.06 -15.16
CA LYS A 135 6.73 -24.30 -14.39
C LYS A 135 5.42 -24.65 -13.71
N LEU A 136 4.62 -23.63 -13.37
CA LEU A 136 3.28 -23.87 -12.84
C LEU A 136 2.29 -24.30 -13.94
N GLY A 137 2.70 -24.22 -15.20
CA GLY A 137 1.86 -24.65 -16.30
C GLY A 137 0.83 -23.64 -16.75
N LEU A 138 1.06 -22.37 -16.47
CA LEU A 138 0.05 -21.34 -16.77
C LEU A 138 -0.15 -21.16 -18.25
N SER A 139 -1.40 -21.11 -18.68
CA SER A 139 -1.76 -20.98 -20.08
C SER A 139 -1.99 -19.53 -20.50
N VAL A 140 -1.04 -18.67 -20.15
CA VAL A 140 -1.09 -17.24 -20.50
C VAL A 140 -0.56 -17.01 -21.90
N ASP A 141 -0.97 -15.90 -22.50
CA ASP A 141 -0.51 -15.49 -23.81
C ASP A 141 0.83 -14.76 -23.67
N TRP A 142 1.92 -15.50 -23.79
CA TRP A 142 3.26 -14.93 -23.61
C TRP A 142 3.59 -13.86 -24.64
N SER A 143 2.94 -13.87 -25.81
CA SER A 143 3.19 -12.85 -26.82
C SER A 143 2.69 -11.48 -26.41
N ARG A 144 1.82 -11.41 -25.40
CA ARG A 144 1.28 -10.17 -24.89
C ARG A 144 1.81 -9.83 -23.49
N THR A 145 3.00 -10.31 -23.15
CA THR A 145 3.62 -10.02 -21.85
C THR A 145 3.88 -8.53 -21.69
N LYS A 146 3.51 -7.97 -20.54
CA LYS A 146 3.66 -6.54 -20.26
C LYS A 146 4.42 -6.31 -18.97
N PHE A 147 5.05 -5.15 -18.87
CA PHE A 147 5.77 -4.69 -17.71
C PHE A 147 5.34 -3.24 -17.45
N THR A 148 5.10 -2.89 -16.21
CA THR A 148 4.55 -1.56 -15.91
C THR A 148 5.47 -0.39 -16.25
N MET A 149 6.74 -0.66 -16.57
CA MET A 149 7.65 0.39 -17.04
C MET A 149 7.97 0.28 -18.54
N ASP A 150 7.27 -0.57 -19.28
CA ASP A 150 7.43 -0.58 -20.75
C ASP A 150 7.10 0.81 -21.32
N PRO A 151 7.72 1.20 -22.43
CA PRO A 151 7.47 2.53 -23.02
C PRO A 151 6.00 2.82 -23.27
N ALA A 152 5.24 1.87 -23.81
CA ALA A 152 3.81 2.08 -24.05
C ALA A 152 3.06 2.25 -22.73
N TYR A 153 3.46 1.50 -21.71
CA TYR A 153 2.83 1.64 -20.39
C TYR A 153 3.15 3.00 -19.79
N GLN A 154 4.38 3.49 -19.97
CA GLN A 154 4.75 4.83 -19.50
C GLN A 154 3.86 5.90 -20.14
N THR A 155 3.54 5.74 -21.42
CA THR A 155 2.61 6.67 -22.08
C THR A 155 1.24 6.64 -21.43
N ALA A 156 0.75 5.46 -21.08
CA ALA A 156 -0.54 5.34 -20.40
C ALA A 156 -0.52 6.07 -19.05
N VAL A 157 0.56 5.91 -18.30
CA VAL A 157 0.68 6.57 -16.99
C VAL A 157 0.69 8.08 -17.15
N LYS A 158 1.46 8.59 -18.10
CA LYS A 158 1.50 10.03 -18.36
C LYS A 158 0.13 10.57 -18.76
N THR A 159 -0.58 9.83 -19.61
CA THR A 159 -1.91 10.23 -20.05
C THR A 159 -2.88 10.32 -18.87
N ALA A 160 -2.85 9.32 -17.99
CA ALA A 160 -3.73 9.33 -16.81
C ALA A 160 -3.38 10.50 -15.89
N PHE A 161 -2.08 10.72 -15.65
CA PHE A 161 -1.67 11.83 -14.79
C PHE A 161 -2.14 13.17 -15.37
N GLN A 162 -1.90 13.38 -16.66
CA GLN A 162 -2.27 14.65 -17.30
C GLN A 162 -3.78 14.87 -17.27
N HIS A 163 -4.55 13.82 -17.47
CA HIS A 163 -6.00 13.90 -17.40
C HIS A 163 -6.47 14.38 -16.02
N TYR A 164 -5.98 13.73 -14.97
CA TYR A 164 -6.36 14.12 -13.60
C TYR A 164 -5.87 15.52 -13.25
N HIS A 165 -4.67 15.87 -13.72
CA HIS A 165 -4.10 17.17 -13.44
C HIS A 165 -4.91 18.29 -14.13
N GLU A 166 -5.31 18.07 -15.37
CA GLU A 166 -6.11 19.05 -16.10
C GLU A 166 -7.49 19.23 -15.48
N LYS A 167 -8.03 18.19 -14.88
CA LYS A 167 -9.32 18.30 -14.19
C LYS A 167 -9.20 18.99 -12.83
N GLY A 168 -7.99 19.30 -12.40
CA GLY A 168 -7.77 19.89 -11.09
C GLY A 168 -7.83 18.88 -9.95
N TRP A 169 -7.82 17.59 -10.27
CA TRP A 169 -7.88 16.56 -9.25
C TRP A 169 -6.50 16.21 -8.68
N ILE A 170 -5.44 16.49 -9.43
CA ILE A 170 -4.09 16.33 -8.91
C ILE A 170 -3.59 17.72 -8.48
N TYR A 171 -3.11 17.80 -7.24
CA TYR A 171 -2.61 19.04 -6.66
C TYR A 171 -1.44 18.76 -5.74
N GLN A 172 -0.65 19.82 -5.50
CA GLN A 172 0.47 19.75 -4.57
C GLN A 172 0.06 20.48 -3.29
N GLY A 173 0.36 19.88 -2.14
CA GLY A 173 0.01 20.51 -0.90
C GLY A 173 0.86 19.99 0.24
N GLU A 174 0.92 20.77 1.32
CA GLU A 174 1.60 20.33 2.54
C GLU A 174 0.57 19.71 3.47
N ARG A 175 0.78 18.45 3.80
CA ARG A 175 -0.11 17.69 4.64
C ARG A 175 0.70 16.79 5.55
N VAL A 176 0.12 16.39 6.67
CA VAL A 176 0.72 15.34 7.48
C VAL A 176 0.53 14.01 6.76
N ILE A 177 1.64 13.33 6.52
CA ILE A 177 1.64 12.05 5.82
C ILE A 177 2.47 11.05 6.63
N ASN A 178 2.30 9.78 6.31
CA ASN A 178 3.15 8.73 6.87
C ASN A 178 4.50 8.78 6.18
N TRP A 179 5.55 8.91 6.95
CA TRP A 179 6.91 8.99 6.44
C TRP A 179 7.74 7.84 6.98
N CYS A 180 8.46 7.16 6.10
CA CYS A 180 9.41 6.14 6.53
C CYS A 180 10.80 6.75 6.55
N PRO A 181 11.41 6.92 7.75
CA PRO A 181 12.75 7.57 7.81
C PRO A 181 13.83 6.75 7.14
N ARG A 182 13.73 5.43 7.16
CA ARG A 182 14.75 4.58 6.55
C ARG A 182 14.64 4.58 5.03
N CYS A 183 13.43 4.42 4.49
CA CYS A 183 13.22 4.47 3.05
C CYS A 183 13.29 5.90 2.51
N ALA A 184 13.17 6.88 3.39
CA ALA A 184 13.25 8.32 3.07
C ALA A 184 12.18 8.72 2.04
N THR A 185 10.97 8.24 2.26
CA THR A 185 9.85 8.53 1.37
C THR A 185 8.54 8.46 2.13
N SER A 186 7.52 9.08 1.55
CA SER A 186 6.14 8.88 2.01
C SER A 186 5.69 7.46 1.71
N VAL A 187 4.78 6.95 2.53
CA VAL A 187 4.10 5.68 2.29
C VAL A 187 2.62 5.88 2.53
N SER A 188 1.79 5.09 1.85
CA SER A 188 0.35 5.22 2.03
C SER A 188 -0.09 4.55 3.32
N ASP A 189 -1.30 4.90 3.78
CA ASP A 189 -1.88 4.26 4.96
C ASP A 189 -1.92 2.74 4.81
N LEU A 190 -2.18 2.27 3.61
CA LEU A 190 -2.30 0.83 3.35
C LEU A 190 -0.95 0.11 3.35
N GLU A 191 0.15 0.87 3.32
CA GLU A 191 1.51 0.32 3.37
C GLU A 191 2.10 0.34 4.77
N VAL A 192 1.30 0.66 5.77
CA VAL A 192 1.73 0.67 7.17
C VAL A 192 1.17 -0.58 7.85
N ASN A 193 2.07 -1.37 8.45
CA ASN A 193 1.68 -2.52 9.26
C ASN A 193 1.56 -2.08 10.71
N TYR A 194 0.41 -2.34 11.32
CA TYR A 194 0.22 -2.04 12.74
C TYR A 194 0.50 -3.33 13.53
N VAL A 195 1.58 -3.28 14.31
CA VAL A 195 2.12 -4.45 15.00
C VAL A 195 1.93 -4.28 16.49
N PRO A 196 1.27 -5.23 17.17
CA PRO A 196 1.14 -5.13 18.64
C PRO A 196 2.50 -5.19 19.30
N GLU A 197 2.79 -4.19 20.13
CA GLU A 197 4.06 -4.12 20.87
C GLU A 197 3.79 -3.69 22.29
N LYS A 198 4.62 -4.16 23.20
CA LYS A 198 4.58 -3.72 24.58
C LYS A 198 5.27 -2.37 24.69
N THR A 199 4.54 -1.39 25.25
CA THR A 199 5.06 -0.05 25.37
C THR A 199 4.57 0.52 26.71
N LYS A 200 4.68 1.82 26.86
CA LYS A 200 4.28 2.51 28.08
C LYS A 200 3.23 3.54 27.77
N LEU A 201 2.34 3.75 28.72
CA LEU A 201 1.36 4.82 28.68
C LEU A 201 1.73 5.77 29.79
N TYR A 202 1.98 7.02 29.44
CA TYR A 202 2.47 8.04 30.35
C TYR A 202 1.32 8.96 30.72
N PHE A 203 1.08 9.14 32.03
CA PHE A 203 0.03 10.03 32.52
C PHE A 203 0.70 11.32 32.94
N ILE A 204 0.47 12.39 32.19
CA ILE A 204 1.19 13.65 32.31
C ILE A 204 0.22 14.75 32.77
N LYS A 205 0.69 15.58 33.68
CA LYS A 205 -0.11 16.70 34.19
C LYS A 205 -0.08 17.86 33.19
N TYR A 206 -1.26 18.33 32.83
CA TYR A 206 -1.46 19.51 31.97
C TYR A 206 -2.38 20.45 32.72
N GLY A 207 -1.80 21.27 33.63
CA GLY A 207 -2.58 22.16 34.47
C GLY A 207 -3.55 21.39 35.36
N PRO A 208 -4.86 21.66 35.26
CA PRO A 208 -5.82 20.96 36.11
C PRO A 208 -6.11 19.52 35.65
N PHE A 209 -5.55 19.10 34.52
CA PHE A 209 -5.84 17.79 33.96
C PHE A 209 -4.63 16.88 34.03
N THR A 210 -4.91 15.58 33.99
CA THR A 210 -3.92 14.55 33.71
C THR A 210 -4.38 13.85 32.45
N LEU A 211 -3.45 13.64 31.51
CA LEU A 211 -3.80 12.94 30.27
C LEU A 211 -2.78 11.86 29.96
N ALA A 212 -3.21 10.90 29.16
CA ALA A 212 -2.39 9.74 28.83
C ALA A 212 -1.89 9.82 27.40
N THR A 213 -0.63 9.47 27.19
CA THR A 213 -0.04 9.43 25.86
C THR A 213 1.02 8.34 25.77
N THR A 214 1.11 7.72 24.61
CA THR A 214 2.22 6.79 24.33
C THR A 214 3.44 7.52 23.74
N ARG A 215 3.29 8.82 23.40
CA ARG A 215 4.33 9.58 22.73
C ARG A 215 4.62 10.90 23.47
N PRO A 216 5.22 10.83 24.65
CA PRO A 216 5.47 12.06 25.41
C PRO A 216 6.40 13.04 24.71
N GLU A 217 7.25 12.57 23.79
CA GLU A 217 8.17 13.47 23.08
C GLU A 217 7.42 14.44 22.15
N THR A 218 6.20 14.09 21.71
CA THR A 218 5.47 15.01 20.84
C THR A 218 4.82 16.14 21.60
N LYS A 219 4.86 16.10 22.94
CA LYS A 219 4.39 17.20 23.78
C LYS A 219 4.96 18.55 23.34
N LEU A 220 6.18 18.54 22.82
CA LEU A 220 6.85 19.79 22.40
C LEU A 220 6.17 20.45 21.20
N GLY A 221 5.30 19.72 20.50
CA GLY A 221 4.52 20.27 19.39
C GLY A 221 3.04 20.42 19.69
N ASP A 222 2.63 20.30 20.95
CA ASP A 222 1.22 20.43 21.30
C ASP A 222 0.71 21.84 21.03
N THR A 223 -0.50 21.94 20.45
CA THR A 223 -1.11 23.25 20.22
C THR A 223 -2.51 23.34 20.80
N ALA A 224 -3.05 22.25 21.33
CA ALA A 224 -4.36 22.27 22.00
C ALA A 224 -4.53 21.00 22.82
N LEU A 225 -5.57 21.02 23.65
CA LEU A 225 -6.13 19.83 24.28
C LEU A 225 -7.50 19.60 23.65
N ALA A 226 -7.93 18.33 23.55
CA ALA A 226 -9.21 18.02 22.93
C ALA A 226 -10.01 17.08 23.81
N VAL A 227 -11.33 17.28 23.81
CA VAL A 227 -12.27 16.45 24.53
C VAL A 227 -13.43 16.11 23.61
N HIS A 228 -14.12 15.01 23.90
CA HIS A 228 -15.31 14.66 23.11
C HIS A 228 -16.44 15.66 23.46
N PRO A 229 -17.22 16.10 22.48
CA PRO A 229 -18.29 17.10 22.76
C PRO A 229 -19.31 16.64 23.81
N ASP A 230 -19.51 15.32 23.91
CA ASP A 230 -20.49 14.77 24.86
C ASP A 230 -19.90 14.43 26.23
N ASP A 231 -18.63 14.76 26.46
CA ASP A 231 -17.97 14.41 27.71
C ASP A 231 -18.27 15.48 28.77
N GLU A 232 -19.16 15.15 29.67
CA GLU A 232 -19.61 16.10 30.70
C GLU A 232 -18.49 16.54 31.62
N ARG A 233 -17.47 15.73 31.80
CA ARG A 233 -16.35 16.05 32.70
C ARG A 233 -15.63 17.33 32.31
N TYR A 234 -15.64 17.66 31.01
CA TYR A 234 -14.79 18.73 30.48
C TYR A 234 -15.53 19.83 29.74
N LYS A 235 -16.86 19.74 29.68
CA LYS A 235 -17.64 20.71 28.89
C LYS A 235 -17.37 22.16 29.30
N GLN A 236 -17.17 22.42 30.59
CA GLN A 236 -16.96 23.78 31.08
C GLN A 236 -15.64 24.38 30.57
N TYR A 237 -14.70 23.54 30.14
CA TYR A 237 -13.40 24.03 29.70
C TYR A 237 -13.33 24.30 28.21
N VAL A 238 -14.30 23.82 27.44
CA VAL A 238 -14.25 23.95 25.99
C VAL A 238 -14.25 25.43 25.59
N GLY A 239 -13.32 25.79 24.74
CA GLY A 239 -13.16 27.18 24.28
C GLY A 239 -12.26 28.02 25.16
N GLN A 240 -11.85 27.51 26.33
CA GLN A 240 -10.95 28.24 27.21
C GLN A 240 -9.49 28.04 26.81
N GLU A 241 -8.71 29.08 27.02
CA GLU A 241 -7.25 29.00 26.92
C GLU A 241 -6.72 28.90 28.33
N LEU A 242 -6.07 27.77 28.62
CA LEU A 242 -5.54 27.50 29.95
C LEU A 242 -4.09 27.87 30.05
N THR A 243 -3.67 28.34 31.22
CA THR A 243 -2.26 28.58 31.51
C THR A 243 -1.75 27.38 32.30
N ILE A 244 -0.75 26.70 31.80
CA ILE A 244 -0.24 25.47 32.42
C ILE A 244 1.28 25.50 32.51
N GLU A 245 1.81 24.68 33.41
CA GLU A 245 3.25 24.47 33.51
C GLU A 245 3.67 23.34 32.59
N SER A 246 4.76 23.57 31.86
CA SER A 246 5.33 22.57 30.97
C SER A 246 6.85 22.58 31.13
N VAL A 247 7.55 21.75 30.36
CA VAL A 247 9.00 21.73 30.41
C VAL A 247 9.56 22.87 29.55
N ASP A 248 10.62 23.49 30.01
CA ASP A 248 11.29 24.56 29.24
C ASP A 248 12.33 23.93 28.31
N SER A 249 11.99 23.87 27.03
CA SER A 249 12.85 23.23 26.01
C SER A 249 14.07 24.08 25.61
N THR A 250 14.18 25.30 26.13
CA THR A 250 15.34 26.15 25.85
C THR A 250 16.52 25.91 26.80
N VAL A 251 16.31 25.16 27.88
CA VAL A 251 17.36 24.87 28.85
C VAL A 251 18.30 23.80 28.28
N PRO A 252 19.63 24.07 28.26
CA PRO A 252 20.56 23.07 27.72
C PRO A 252 20.42 21.71 28.42
N ALA A 253 20.70 20.65 27.66
CA ALA A 253 20.49 19.29 28.17
C ALA A 253 21.41 18.92 29.33
N ASN A 254 22.55 19.63 29.49
CA ASN A 254 23.45 19.36 30.59
C ASN A 254 23.07 20.09 31.88
N GLN A 255 21.94 20.75 31.90
CA GLN A 255 21.41 21.42 33.09
C GLN A 255 20.11 20.75 33.51
N LEU A 256 19.73 20.91 34.76
CA LEU A 256 18.48 20.39 35.27
C LEU A 256 17.28 21.03 34.53
N ALA A 257 16.27 20.24 34.27
CA ALA A 257 15.05 20.75 33.65
C ALA A 257 14.35 21.77 34.55
N THR A 258 13.77 22.77 33.92
CA THR A 258 12.96 23.76 34.62
C THR A 258 11.62 23.85 33.91
N THR A 259 10.63 24.44 34.61
CA THR A 259 9.31 24.62 34.02
C THR A 259 9.22 25.90 33.22
N LYS A 260 8.26 25.90 32.31
CA LYS A 260 7.88 27.07 31.54
C LYS A 260 6.36 27.13 31.51
N THR A 261 5.81 28.30 31.70
CA THR A 261 4.38 28.49 31.59
C THR A 261 3.97 28.67 30.15
N ILE A 262 2.98 27.90 29.72
CA ILE A 262 2.45 28.00 28.34
C ILE A 262 0.92 28.16 28.39
N LYS A 263 0.36 28.65 27.29
CA LYS A 263 -1.08 28.76 27.14
C LYS A 263 -1.53 27.70 26.15
N ILE A 264 -2.64 27.03 26.44
CA ILE A 264 -3.12 25.95 25.59
C ILE A 264 -4.65 25.98 25.54
N LEU A 265 -5.19 25.86 24.31
CA LEU A 265 -6.63 25.94 24.06
C LEU A 265 -7.27 24.56 24.23
N VAL A 266 -8.49 24.54 24.77
CA VAL A 266 -9.28 23.30 24.85
C VAL A 266 -10.35 23.33 23.77
N VAL A 267 -10.40 22.31 22.94
CA VAL A 267 -11.40 22.20 21.86
C VAL A 267 -12.22 20.94 22.05
N ALA A 268 -13.43 20.94 21.50
CA ALA A 268 -14.30 19.76 21.50
C ALA A 268 -14.29 19.15 20.09
N ASP A 269 -14.03 17.84 20.00
CA ASP A 269 -13.99 17.18 18.72
C ASP A 269 -14.43 15.73 18.86
N SER A 270 -15.33 15.30 18.00
CA SER A 270 -15.89 13.95 18.07
C SER A 270 -14.88 12.85 17.74
N ALA A 271 -13.72 13.20 17.20
CA ALA A 271 -12.66 12.22 16.96
C ALA A 271 -12.02 11.72 18.26
N VAL A 272 -12.23 12.41 19.37
CA VAL A 272 -11.67 12.01 20.67
C VAL A 272 -12.43 10.80 21.22
N ASP A 273 -11.68 9.79 21.69
CA ASP A 273 -12.26 8.65 22.38
C ASP A 273 -12.32 8.98 23.88
N LYS A 274 -13.51 9.25 24.38
CA LYS A 274 -13.64 9.67 25.77
C LYS A 274 -13.35 8.55 26.77
N GLU A 275 -13.23 7.32 26.29
CA GLU A 275 -12.86 6.19 27.15
C GLU A 275 -11.36 5.96 27.21
N PHE A 276 -10.57 6.63 26.36
CA PHE A 276 -9.12 6.46 26.39
C PHE A 276 -8.50 7.38 27.45
N GLY A 277 -7.64 6.78 28.29
CA GLY A 277 -6.98 7.54 29.34
C GLY A 277 -7.98 8.22 30.25
N THR A 278 -7.86 9.52 30.37
CA THR A 278 -8.77 10.33 31.20
C THR A 278 -9.86 11.02 30.37
N GLY A 279 -9.88 10.78 29.07
CA GLY A 279 -10.88 11.37 28.20
C GLY A 279 -10.46 12.68 27.56
N ILE A 280 -9.46 13.36 28.12
CA ILE A 280 -8.89 14.54 27.49
C ILE A 280 -7.55 14.15 26.91
N VAL A 281 -7.23 14.65 25.71
CA VAL A 281 -6.01 14.27 25.01
C VAL A 281 -5.26 15.50 24.53
N LYS A 282 -3.96 15.38 24.42
CA LYS A 282 -3.14 16.41 23.81
C LYS A 282 -3.27 16.33 22.28
N VAL A 283 -3.18 17.46 21.64
CA VAL A 283 -3.28 17.54 20.18
C VAL A 283 -1.95 18.06 19.64
N THR A 284 -1.29 17.19 18.85
CA THR A 284 -0.04 17.53 18.18
C THR A 284 -0.28 17.43 16.67
N PRO A 285 -0.80 18.48 16.04
CA PRO A 285 -1.29 18.36 14.65
C PRO A 285 -0.22 17.96 13.65
N ALA A 286 1.05 18.24 13.92
CA ALA A 286 2.11 17.93 12.98
C ALA A 286 2.52 16.44 12.97
N HIS A 287 2.19 15.68 14.05
CA HIS A 287 2.80 14.35 14.18
C HIS A 287 1.81 13.24 14.49
N ASP A 288 0.56 13.46 14.15
CA ASP A 288 -0.49 12.44 14.29
C ASP A 288 -1.58 12.75 13.28
N LEU A 289 -2.00 11.73 12.53
CA LEU A 289 -2.98 11.95 11.46
C LEU A 289 -4.32 12.43 12.00
N THR A 290 -4.80 11.83 13.08
CA THR A 290 -6.06 12.27 13.69
C THR A 290 -5.92 13.68 14.24
N ASP A 291 -4.81 13.96 14.92
CA ASP A 291 -4.58 15.31 15.46
C ASP A 291 -4.48 16.34 14.34
N SER A 292 -3.93 15.96 13.19
CA SER A 292 -3.87 16.85 12.05
C SER A 292 -5.27 17.25 11.58
N GLU A 293 -6.19 16.30 11.55
CA GLU A 293 -7.58 16.58 11.17
C GLU A 293 -8.26 17.47 12.20
N ILE A 294 -8.03 17.21 13.50
CA ILE A 294 -8.54 18.07 14.56
C ILE A 294 -7.98 19.48 14.39
N GLY A 295 -6.67 19.56 14.08
CA GLY A 295 -6.03 20.86 13.85
C GLY A 295 -6.66 21.63 12.72
N GLN A 296 -7.00 20.95 11.62
CA GLN A 296 -7.66 21.61 10.49
C GLN A 296 -9.05 22.10 10.86
N ARG A 297 -9.83 21.27 11.57
CA ARG A 297 -11.20 21.64 11.93
C ARG A 297 -11.25 22.83 12.89
N HIS A 298 -10.24 22.97 13.73
CA HIS A 298 -10.20 24.01 14.76
C HIS A 298 -9.16 25.10 14.46
N ASN A 299 -8.56 25.05 13.29
CA ASN A 299 -7.60 26.05 12.82
C ASN A 299 -6.43 26.19 13.81
N LEU A 300 -5.89 25.07 14.25
CA LEU A 300 -4.78 25.06 15.20
C LEU A 300 -3.43 25.14 14.48
N PRO A 301 -2.42 25.75 15.12
CA PRO A 301 -1.08 25.72 14.54
C PRO A 301 -0.54 24.29 14.45
N SER A 302 0.30 24.06 13.47
CA SER A 302 0.97 22.77 13.25
C SER A 302 2.47 23.01 13.36
N ILE A 303 3.09 22.46 14.39
CA ILE A 303 4.51 22.73 14.69
C ILE A 303 5.30 21.44 14.45
N LYS A 304 6.15 21.44 13.42
CA LYS A 304 6.94 20.26 13.06
C LYS A 304 8.12 20.16 14.02
N ILE A 305 8.13 19.12 14.86
CA ILE A 305 9.20 18.91 15.83
C ILE A 305 10.00 17.62 15.57
N ILE A 306 9.59 16.82 14.58
CA ILE A 306 10.34 15.62 14.19
C ILE A 306 10.61 15.73 12.69
N ASP A 307 11.87 15.49 12.30
CA ASP A 307 12.26 15.67 10.91
C ASP A 307 12.26 14.34 10.15
N GLU A 308 12.65 14.41 8.89
CA GLU A 308 12.60 13.27 7.97
C GLU A 308 13.57 12.15 8.33
N GLN A 309 14.54 12.42 9.21
CA GLN A 309 15.46 11.39 9.71
C GLN A 309 15.01 10.81 11.05
N ALA A 310 13.77 11.14 11.49
CA ALA A 310 13.22 10.75 12.78
C ALA A 310 14.06 11.29 13.94
N ARG A 311 14.57 12.51 13.78
CA ARG A 311 15.24 13.24 14.85
C ARG A 311 14.42 14.46 15.19
N MET A 312 14.54 14.90 16.43
CA MET A 312 13.86 16.11 16.87
C MET A 312 14.44 17.30 16.11
N SER A 313 13.54 18.15 15.57
CA SER A 313 13.95 19.32 14.81
C SER A 313 14.29 20.48 15.75
N GLU A 314 14.76 21.57 15.16
CA GLU A 314 15.06 22.79 15.93
C GLU A 314 13.83 23.30 16.67
N ASN A 315 12.64 23.09 16.11
CA ASN A 315 11.40 23.55 16.75
C ASN A 315 11.13 22.84 18.07
N ALA A 316 11.77 21.71 18.32
CA ALA A 316 11.63 21.01 19.60
C ALA A 316 12.35 21.73 20.73
N GLY A 317 13.22 22.69 20.41
CA GLY A 317 13.98 23.44 21.41
C GLY A 317 15.37 22.89 21.61
N LEU A 318 16.26 23.75 22.08
CA LEU A 318 17.67 23.43 22.26
C LEU A 318 17.89 22.13 23.01
N ARG A 319 17.08 21.91 24.04
CA ARG A 319 17.28 20.76 24.93
C ARG A 319 17.12 19.43 24.20
N TYR A 320 16.24 19.36 23.22
CA TYR A 320 15.87 18.09 22.58
C TYR A 320 16.29 18.01 21.12
N ALA A 321 16.60 19.13 20.48
CA ALA A 321 16.90 19.16 19.04
C ALA A 321 18.05 18.23 18.70
N GLY A 322 17.92 17.49 17.61
CA GLY A 322 18.97 16.59 17.12
C GLY A 322 18.93 15.20 17.71
N LEU A 323 18.18 14.99 18.78
CA LEU A 323 18.06 13.66 19.38
C LEU A 323 17.16 12.77 18.53
N LYS A 324 17.50 11.48 18.47
CA LYS A 324 16.57 10.50 17.91
C LYS A 324 15.32 10.46 18.75
N VAL A 325 14.19 10.12 18.13
CA VAL A 325 12.89 10.13 18.81
C VAL A 325 12.93 9.32 20.11
N ALA A 326 13.52 8.12 20.08
CA ALA A 326 13.57 7.29 21.30
C ALA A 326 14.38 7.96 22.41
N ALA A 327 15.51 8.58 22.06
CA ALA A 327 16.33 9.27 23.05
C ALA A 327 15.61 10.50 23.60
N ALA A 328 14.91 11.22 22.73
CA ALA A 328 14.12 12.38 23.16
C ALA A 328 13.02 11.95 24.11
N ARG A 329 12.36 10.81 23.83
CA ARG A 329 11.33 10.29 24.72
C ARG A 329 11.90 10.02 26.12
N GLU A 330 13.06 9.36 26.18
CA GLU A 330 13.70 9.09 27.47
C GLU A 330 14.01 10.37 28.23
N LEU A 331 14.58 11.36 27.54
CA LEU A 331 14.96 12.60 28.19
C LEU A 331 13.73 13.37 28.68
N ILE A 332 12.70 13.50 27.84
CA ILE A 332 11.53 14.28 28.27
C ILE A 332 10.79 13.59 29.41
N VAL A 333 10.73 12.26 29.42
CA VAL A 333 10.12 11.53 30.53
C VAL A 333 10.90 11.80 31.80
N SER A 334 12.23 11.72 31.75
CA SER A 334 13.07 12.03 32.90
C SER A 334 12.86 13.48 33.39
N ASP A 335 12.80 14.41 32.46
CA ASP A 335 12.58 15.81 32.77
C ASP A 335 11.23 16.02 33.46
N LEU A 336 10.17 15.42 32.90
CA LEU A 336 8.84 15.58 33.46
C LEU A 336 8.75 14.94 34.84
N GLN A 337 9.45 13.82 35.06
CA GLN A 337 9.51 13.22 36.40
C GLN A 337 10.20 14.15 37.38
N THR A 338 11.33 14.74 36.98
CA THR A 338 12.06 15.68 37.82
C THR A 338 11.18 16.87 38.20
N LEU A 339 10.34 17.33 37.26
CA LEU A 339 9.47 18.48 37.48
C LEU A 339 8.17 18.13 38.21
N GLY A 340 7.94 16.85 38.53
CA GLY A 340 6.71 16.43 39.17
C GLY A 340 5.50 16.43 38.26
N LEU A 341 5.71 16.37 36.97
CA LEU A 341 4.63 16.46 35.97
C LEU A 341 4.14 15.12 35.46
N ILE A 342 4.72 14.00 35.89
CA ILE A 342 4.23 12.67 35.56
C ILE A 342 3.50 12.10 36.78
N GLU A 343 2.24 11.74 36.58
CA GLU A 343 1.46 11.14 37.64
C GLU A 343 1.78 9.67 37.82
N LYS A 344 1.85 8.93 36.69
CA LYS A 344 2.19 7.51 36.70
C LYS A 344 2.58 7.06 35.31
N ILE A 345 3.21 5.89 35.23
CA ILE A 345 3.54 5.23 33.98
C ILE A 345 3.06 3.79 34.07
N GLU A 346 2.30 3.36 33.06
CA GLU A 346 1.73 2.00 33.03
C GLU A 346 2.26 1.25 31.82
N ASP A 347 2.36 -0.05 31.96
CA ASP A 347 2.57 -0.90 30.79
C ASP A 347 1.33 -0.82 29.90
N TYR A 348 1.55 -0.83 28.60
CA TYR A 348 0.48 -0.64 27.64
C TYR A 348 0.77 -1.41 26.36
N ASP A 349 -0.21 -2.17 25.91
CA ASP A 349 -0.13 -2.85 24.62
C ASP A 349 -0.67 -1.93 23.55
N HIS A 350 0.16 -1.63 22.56
CA HIS A 350 -0.15 -0.62 21.57
C HIS A 350 0.24 -1.12 20.18
N ASN A 351 -0.60 -0.82 19.20
CA ASN A 351 -0.29 -1.14 17.81
C ASN A 351 0.58 -0.04 17.24
N ILE A 352 1.82 -0.40 16.93
CA ILE A 352 2.81 0.53 16.39
C ILE A 352 2.82 0.42 14.87
N GLY A 353 2.72 1.54 14.18
CA GLY A 353 2.78 1.57 12.72
C GLY A 353 4.21 1.41 12.22
N ARG A 354 4.43 0.39 11.39
CA ARG A 354 5.74 0.13 10.79
C ARG A 354 5.62 0.03 9.29
N CYS A 355 6.67 0.46 8.61
CA CYS A 355 6.76 0.36 7.15
C CYS A 355 6.68 -1.12 6.74
N ASP A 356 5.75 -1.46 5.86
CA ASP A 356 5.59 -2.86 5.47
C ASP A 356 6.75 -3.36 4.60
N ARG A 357 7.64 -2.47 4.14
CA ARG A 357 8.77 -2.83 3.30
C ARG A 357 10.07 -3.00 4.09
N CYS A 358 10.30 -2.16 5.11
CA CYS A 358 11.57 -2.21 5.86
C CYS A 358 11.38 -2.36 7.36
N ASN A 359 10.15 -2.37 7.84
CA ASN A 359 9.81 -2.58 9.26
C ASN A 359 10.24 -1.46 10.20
N THR A 360 10.65 -0.32 9.66
CA THR A 360 11.00 0.84 10.48
C THR A 360 9.71 1.51 11.00
N VAL A 361 9.77 2.08 12.20
CA VAL A 361 8.63 2.81 12.75
C VAL A 361 8.32 4.02 11.88
N ILE A 362 7.06 4.15 11.50
CA ILE A 362 6.58 5.25 10.67
C ILE A 362 6.47 6.52 11.53
N GLU A 363 6.84 7.66 10.95
CA GLU A 363 6.70 8.96 11.61
C GLU A 363 5.73 9.83 10.83
N PRO A 364 4.54 10.09 11.37
CA PRO A 364 3.69 11.11 10.74
C PRO A 364 4.38 12.46 10.83
N LEU A 365 4.42 13.18 9.72
CA LEU A 365 5.00 14.53 9.72
C LEU A 365 4.50 15.33 8.51
N PRO A 366 4.56 16.68 8.58
CA PRO A 366 4.15 17.50 7.46
C PRO A 366 5.15 17.38 6.31
N SER A 367 4.63 17.25 5.10
CA SER A 367 5.46 17.15 3.92
C SER A 367 4.72 17.69 2.71
N LYS A 368 5.45 18.32 1.80
CA LYS A 368 4.90 18.81 0.55
C LYS A 368 4.88 17.65 -0.44
N GLN A 369 3.69 17.23 -0.85
CA GLN A 369 3.49 16.04 -1.68
C GLN A 369 2.45 16.32 -2.75
N TRP A 370 2.36 15.41 -3.72
CA TRP A 370 1.31 15.43 -4.73
C TRP A 370 0.18 14.51 -4.31
N PHE A 371 -1.05 14.95 -4.52
CA PHE A 371 -2.25 14.23 -4.12
C PHE A 371 -3.24 14.13 -5.26
N LEU A 372 -4.01 13.06 -5.26
CA LEU A 372 -5.15 12.89 -6.16
C LEU A 372 -6.42 12.97 -5.32
N LYS A 373 -7.30 13.90 -5.70
CA LYS A 373 -8.61 14.02 -5.04
C LYS A 373 -9.42 12.76 -5.30
N MET A 374 -10.00 12.21 -4.24
CA MET A 374 -10.65 10.92 -4.34
C MET A 374 -12.18 10.98 -4.32
N LYS A 375 -12.76 12.11 -4.02
CA LYS A 375 -14.21 12.19 -3.82
C LYS A 375 -14.99 11.70 -5.05
N GLU A 376 -14.70 12.27 -6.20
CA GLU A 376 -15.42 11.93 -7.43
C GLU A 376 -15.08 10.49 -7.89
N LEU A 377 -13.83 10.11 -7.75
CA LEU A 377 -13.40 8.76 -8.14
C LEU A 377 -14.06 7.69 -7.24
N ALA A 378 -14.20 8.00 -5.96
CA ALA A 378 -14.88 7.07 -5.05
C ALA A 378 -16.33 6.88 -5.46
N GLN A 379 -17.01 7.93 -5.89
CA GLN A 379 -18.39 7.82 -6.34
C GLN A 379 -18.50 6.92 -7.58
N LEU A 380 -17.54 7.04 -8.49
CA LEU A 380 -17.51 6.17 -9.67
C LEU A 380 -17.33 4.70 -9.28
N ALA A 381 -16.44 4.44 -8.32
CA ALA A 381 -16.21 3.06 -7.88
C ALA A 381 -17.45 2.48 -7.19
N LEU A 382 -18.12 3.29 -6.36
CA LEU A 382 -19.36 2.85 -5.72
C LEU A 382 -20.44 2.56 -6.78
N LYS A 383 -20.54 3.42 -7.78
CA LYS A 383 -21.53 3.25 -8.85
C LYS A 383 -21.28 1.97 -9.64
N ALA A 384 -20.04 1.62 -9.91
CA ALA A 384 -19.72 0.43 -10.71
C ALA A 384 -20.28 -0.84 -10.08
N VAL A 385 -20.21 -0.94 -8.76
CA VAL A 385 -20.72 -2.11 -8.05
C VAL A 385 -22.24 -2.02 -7.87
N LYS A 386 -22.74 -0.84 -7.53
CA LYS A 386 -24.18 -0.64 -7.36
C LYS A 386 -24.96 -0.96 -8.64
N ASP A 387 -24.42 -0.54 -9.79
CA ASP A 387 -25.06 -0.76 -11.09
C ASP A 387 -24.88 -2.18 -11.62
N GLY A 388 -24.07 -3.00 -10.95
CA GLY A 388 -23.84 -4.36 -11.38
C GLY A 388 -22.80 -4.51 -12.47
N GLN A 389 -22.06 -3.46 -12.81
CA GLN A 389 -20.98 -3.57 -13.79
C GLN A 389 -19.87 -4.49 -13.28
N THR A 390 -19.60 -4.41 -11.98
CA THR A 390 -18.65 -5.32 -11.33
C THR A 390 -19.38 -6.00 -10.18
N LYS A 391 -19.33 -7.33 -10.16
CA LYS A 391 -19.85 -8.14 -9.06
C LYS A 391 -18.69 -8.62 -8.21
N ILE A 392 -18.80 -8.44 -6.90
CA ILE A 392 -17.76 -8.83 -5.95
C ILE A 392 -18.13 -10.17 -5.32
N HIS A 393 -17.21 -11.10 -5.35
CA HIS A 393 -17.38 -12.44 -4.80
C HIS A 393 -16.26 -12.72 -3.78
N PRO A 394 -16.57 -13.19 -2.57
CA PRO A 394 -17.93 -13.32 -1.98
C PRO A 394 -18.54 -11.97 -1.66
N GLU A 395 -19.85 -11.95 -1.57
CA GLU A 395 -20.60 -10.69 -1.36
C GLU A 395 -20.25 -10.01 -0.04
N ARG A 396 -19.71 -10.75 0.92
CA ARG A 396 -19.36 -10.15 2.20
C ARG A 396 -18.32 -9.01 2.06
N TRP A 397 -17.61 -8.94 0.94
CA TRP A 397 -16.64 -7.89 0.71
C TRP A 397 -17.24 -6.59 0.22
N ILE A 398 -18.55 -6.58 -0.13
CA ILE A 398 -19.20 -5.35 -0.57
C ILE A 398 -19.24 -4.31 0.55
N GLY A 399 -19.53 -4.73 1.78
CA GLY A 399 -19.55 -3.81 2.92
C GLY A 399 -18.22 -3.11 3.13
N PRO A 400 -17.11 -3.86 3.28
CA PRO A 400 -15.80 -3.22 3.39
C PRO A 400 -15.44 -2.33 2.21
N TYR A 401 -15.80 -2.73 0.99
CA TYR A 401 -15.57 -1.94 -0.22
C TYR A 401 -16.27 -0.57 -0.09
N GLN A 402 -17.55 -0.59 0.26
CA GLN A 402 -18.32 0.64 0.41
C GLN A 402 -17.78 1.51 1.54
N ASN A 403 -17.46 0.89 2.66
CA ASN A 403 -16.97 1.63 3.83
C ASN A 403 -15.66 2.34 3.50
N TRP A 404 -14.73 1.65 2.84
CA TRP A 404 -13.46 2.26 2.49
C TRP A 404 -13.65 3.47 1.57
N LEU A 405 -14.52 3.31 0.56
CA LEU A 405 -14.76 4.39 -0.40
C LEU A 405 -15.48 5.58 0.22
N ASN A 406 -16.40 5.32 1.14
CA ASN A 406 -17.13 6.40 1.80
C ASN A 406 -16.22 7.23 2.73
N ASN A 407 -15.11 6.66 3.16
CA ASN A 407 -14.20 7.32 4.10
C ASN A 407 -12.83 7.61 3.52
N VAL A 408 -12.67 7.47 2.21
CA VAL A 408 -11.36 7.58 1.60
C VAL A 408 -10.84 9.02 1.64
N ARG A 409 -9.57 9.16 1.96
CA ARG A 409 -8.87 10.43 1.95
C ARG A 409 -8.21 10.62 0.58
N ASP A 410 -7.82 11.85 0.28
CA ASP A 410 -7.04 12.11 -0.92
C ASP A 410 -5.79 11.25 -0.89
N TRP A 411 -5.42 10.75 -2.05
CA TRP A 411 -4.34 9.76 -2.20
C TRP A 411 -3.03 10.49 -2.44
N ASN A 412 -2.05 10.29 -1.56
CA ASN A 412 -0.69 10.80 -1.78
C ASN A 412 -0.03 9.93 -2.84
N ILE A 413 0.19 10.53 -4.02
CA ILE A 413 0.69 9.77 -5.17
C ILE A 413 2.17 9.96 -5.43
N SER A 414 2.86 10.83 -4.68
CA SER A 414 4.29 11.07 -4.92
C SER A 414 5.15 10.26 -3.97
N ARG A 415 6.26 9.76 -4.48
CA ARG A 415 7.24 9.00 -3.70
C ARG A 415 8.63 9.56 -3.98
N GLN A 416 9.44 9.64 -2.94
CA GLN A 416 10.79 10.20 -3.04
C GLN A 416 11.78 9.07 -3.33
N LEU A 417 11.51 8.38 -4.43
CA LEU A 417 12.30 7.25 -4.92
C LEU A 417 12.94 7.64 -6.24
N TRP A 418 13.88 6.83 -6.70
CA TRP A 418 14.45 6.98 -8.03
C TRP A 418 13.79 6.05 -9.04
N TRP A 419 13.35 4.87 -8.60
CA TRP A 419 12.79 3.85 -9.48
C TRP A 419 11.27 4.00 -9.57
N GLY A 420 10.77 4.27 -10.76
CA GLY A 420 9.35 4.39 -11.00
C GLY A 420 9.05 5.39 -12.11
N HIS A 421 7.79 5.73 -12.25
CA HIS A 421 7.33 6.70 -13.25
C HIS A 421 7.52 8.11 -12.68
N GLN A 422 8.46 8.84 -13.25
CA GLN A 422 8.70 10.22 -12.79
C GLN A 422 7.47 11.08 -13.06
N ILE A 423 7.11 11.91 -12.10
CA ILE A 423 5.96 12.81 -12.25
C ILE A 423 6.21 13.71 -13.46
N PRO A 424 5.29 13.73 -14.44
CA PRO A 424 5.54 14.44 -15.69
C PRO A 424 5.24 15.95 -15.61
N ILE A 425 5.90 16.61 -14.67
CA ILE A 425 5.82 18.06 -14.48
C ILE A 425 7.25 18.56 -14.42
N GLU A 426 7.53 19.61 -15.17
CA GLU A 426 8.87 20.16 -15.27
C GLU A 426 9.40 20.49 -13.87
N GLY A 427 10.62 20.06 -13.58
CA GLY A 427 11.27 20.33 -12.32
C GLY A 427 11.00 19.29 -11.23
N GLU A 428 10.06 18.37 -11.46
CA GLU A 428 9.75 17.35 -10.47
C GLU A 428 10.70 16.15 -10.60
N THR A 429 11.20 15.70 -9.46
CA THR A 429 12.07 14.53 -9.42
C THR A 429 11.43 13.34 -8.74
N ASP A 430 10.30 13.52 -8.06
CA ASP A 430 9.59 12.41 -7.42
C ASP A 430 9.00 11.47 -8.47
N VAL A 431 8.77 10.24 -8.06
CA VAL A 431 8.07 9.27 -8.91
C VAL A 431 6.68 9.01 -8.34
N LEU A 432 5.83 8.41 -9.16
CA LEU A 432 4.48 8.05 -8.75
C LEU A 432 4.48 6.75 -7.97
N ASP A 433 3.58 6.66 -7.00
CA ASP A 433 3.25 5.43 -6.30
C ASP A 433 3.02 4.32 -7.34
N THR A 434 3.59 3.14 -7.09
CA THR A 434 3.43 2.01 -8.03
C THR A 434 1.96 1.68 -8.30
N TRP A 435 1.10 1.93 -7.30
CA TRP A 435 -0.32 1.63 -7.47
C TRP A 435 -1.02 2.59 -8.44
N PHE A 436 -0.42 3.75 -8.72
CA PHE A 436 -0.95 4.64 -9.75
C PHE A 436 -0.86 3.97 -11.13
N SER A 437 0.29 3.40 -11.45
CA SER A 437 0.44 2.70 -12.72
C SER A 437 -0.32 1.37 -12.72
N SER A 438 -0.29 0.64 -11.60
CA SER A 438 -0.98 -0.64 -11.53
C SER A 438 -2.50 -0.50 -11.69
N ALA A 439 -3.05 0.65 -11.34
CA ALA A 439 -4.49 0.91 -11.51
C ALA A 439 -4.91 0.92 -12.98
N LEU A 440 -3.98 1.07 -13.90
CA LEU A 440 -4.28 1.11 -15.33
C LEU A 440 -4.15 -0.26 -16.00
N TRP A 441 -3.81 -1.30 -15.25
CA TRP A 441 -3.42 -2.60 -15.80
C TRP A 441 -4.43 -3.18 -16.80
N PRO A 442 -5.73 -3.26 -16.51
CA PRO A 442 -6.65 -3.86 -17.48
C PRO A 442 -6.81 -3.08 -18.78
N MET A 443 -6.51 -1.79 -18.75
CA MET A 443 -6.61 -0.93 -19.93
C MET A 443 -5.30 -0.87 -20.67
N ALA A 444 -4.23 -0.57 -19.94
CA ALA A 444 -2.93 -0.33 -20.56
C ALA A 444 -2.34 -1.60 -21.18
N THR A 445 -2.63 -2.76 -20.58
CA THR A 445 -2.17 -4.03 -21.16
C THR A 445 -2.83 -4.31 -22.52
N LEU A 446 -3.95 -3.66 -22.81
CA LEU A 446 -4.67 -3.84 -24.07
C LEU A 446 -4.44 -2.68 -25.05
N GLY A 447 -3.59 -1.73 -24.67
CA GLY A 447 -3.20 -0.66 -25.58
C GLY A 447 -3.72 0.72 -25.27
N TRP A 448 -4.62 0.85 -24.27
CA TRP A 448 -5.05 2.19 -23.86
C TRP A 448 -3.82 3.03 -23.54
N PRO A 449 -3.74 4.30 -23.86
CA PRO A 449 -4.82 5.21 -24.24
C PRO A 449 -5.19 5.24 -25.72
N ASP A 450 -4.59 4.40 -26.54
CA ASP A 450 -4.99 4.33 -27.94
C ASP A 450 -6.32 3.58 -28.02
N GLN A 451 -7.41 4.33 -28.15
CA GLN A 451 -8.74 3.72 -28.18
C GLN A 451 -9.01 2.94 -29.46
N ASN A 452 -8.14 3.09 -30.44
CA ASN A 452 -8.22 2.32 -31.67
C ASN A 452 -7.33 1.09 -31.66
N ALA A 453 -6.61 0.84 -30.57
CA ALA A 453 -5.81 -0.37 -30.43
C ALA A 453 -6.69 -1.60 -30.59
N GLN A 454 -6.23 -2.54 -31.41
CA GLN A 454 -7.01 -3.73 -31.73
C GLN A 454 -7.41 -4.51 -30.47
N ASP A 455 -6.46 -4.75 -29.60
CA ASP A 455 -6.72 -5.50 -28.37
C ASP A 455 -7.71 -4.77 -27.45
N PHE A 456 -7.57 -3.45 -27.36
CA PHE A 456 -8.47 -2.67 -26.51
C PHE A 456 -9.91 -2.75 -27.03
N LYS A 457 -10.08 -2.59 -28.33
CA LYS A 457 -11.41 -2.67 -28.93
C LYS A 457 -12.04 -4.05 -28.74
N GLU A 458 -11.24 -5.10 -28.89
CA GLU A 458 -11.78 -6.46 -28.86
C GLU A 458 -11.99 -6.97 -27.45
N TYR A 459 -11.06 -6.69 -26.53
CA TYR A 459 -10.99 -7.43 -25.28
C TYR A 459 -11.37 -6.64 -24.03
N TYR A 460 -11.43 -5.31 -24.11
CA TYR A 460 -11.84 -4.53 -22.94
C TYR A 460 -13.38 -4.52 -22.86
N PRO A 461 -14.00 -4.71 -21.69
CA PRO A 461 -13.42 -4.92 -20.38
C PRO A 461 -13.08 -6.39 -20.09
N THR A 462 -12.26 -6.58 -19.07
CA THR A 462 -11.88 -7.89 -18.57
C THR A 462 -13.12 -8.60 -17.99
N ASN A 463 -13.20 -9.93 -18.14
CA ASN A 463 -14.32 -10.69 -17.61
C ASN A 463 -14.15 -11.03 -16.13
N PHE A 464 -12.93 -11.35 -15.72
CA PHE A 464 -12.67 -11.91 -14.41
C PHE A 464 -11.33 -11.44 -13.91
N ILE A 465 -11.27 -11.10 -12.61
CA ILE A 465 -10.01 -10.83 -11.96
C ILE A 465 -10.07 -11.38 -10.55
N THR A 466 -8.94 -11.82 -10.04
CA THR A 466 -8.87 -12.30 -8.67
C THR A 466 -7.58 -11.86 -8.03
N SER A 467 -7.63 -11.71 -6.71
CA SER A 467 -6.45 -11.44 -5.93
C SER A 467 -6.76 -11.67 -4.45
N ASP A 468 -5.71 -11.59 -3.65
CA ASP A 468 -5.78 -11.64 -2.21
C ASP A 468 -6.51 -10.39 -1.68
N ARG A 469 -7.26 -10.57 -0.59
CA ARG A 469 -7.96 -9.45 0.06
C ARG A 469 -7.03 -8.31 0.46
N GLY A 470 -5.75 -8.63 0.67
CA GLY A 470 -4.78 -7.64 1.14
C GLY A 470 -4.53 -6.51 0.16
N ILE A 471 -4.86 -6.70 -1.12
CA ILE A 471 -4.66 -5.64 -2.10
C ILE A 471 -5.96 -5.13 -2.72
N LEU A 472 -7.11 -5.48 -2.12
CA LEU A 472 -8.39 -4.99 -2.63
C LEU A 472 -8.39 -3.47 -2.76
N PHE A 473 -7.98 -2.76 -1.73
CA PHE A 473 -8.02 -1.29 -1.72
C PHE A 473 -6.82 -0.66 -2.41
N LEU A 474 -5.70 -1.38 -2.46
CA LEU A 474 -4.52 -0.90 -3.18
C LEU A 474 -4.70 -1.02 -4.68
N TRP A 475 -5.33 -2.08 -5.15
CA TRP A 475 -5.33 -2.40 -6.57
C TRP A 475 -6.71 -2.44 -7.20
N GLN A 476 -7.60 -3.35 -6.75
CA GLN A 476 -8.87 -3.55 -7.46
C GLN A 476 -9.75 -2.31 -7.44
N VAL A 477 -9.87 -1.66 -6.28
CA VAL A 477 -10.67 -0.44 -6.18
C VAL A 477 -10.11 0.62 -7.13
N ARG A 478 -8.80 0.74 -7.18
CA ARG A 478 -8.15 1.75 -8.02
C ARG A 478 -8.30 1.42 -9.50
N MET A 479 -8.29 0.13 -9.85
CA MET A 479 -8.60 -0.25 -11.23
C MET A 479 -10.04 0.11 -11.59
N ILE A 480 -10.97 -0.11 -10.67
CA ILE A 480 -12.38 0.15 -10.95
C ILE A 480 -12.61 1.63 -11.23
N PHE A 481 -12.13 2.52 -10.35
CA PHE A 481 -12.40 3.93 -10.64
C PHE A 481 -11.64 4.43 -11.86
N SER A 482 -10.45 3.87 -12.13
CA SER A 482 -9.72 4.27 -13.34
C SER A 482 -10.47 3.86 -14.60
N GLY A 483 -10.98 2.63 -14.64
CA GLY A 483 -11.76 2.20 -15.80
C GLY A 483 -13.01 3.03 -15.99
N MET A 484 -13.71 3.32 -14.91
CA MET A 484 -14.91 4.16 -14.98
C MET A 484 -14.57 5.56 -15.50
N GLU A 485 -13.50 6.16 -14.98
CA GLU A 485 -13.15 7.52 -15.39
C GLU A 485 -12.68 7.59 -16.83
N PHE A 486 -11.84 6.64 -17.25
CA PHE A 486 -11.21 6.73 -18.56
C PHE A 486 -11.99 6.09 -19.70
N THR A 487 -12.88 5.13 -19.38
CA THR A 487 -13.62 4.42 -20.42
C THR A 487 -15.14 4.43 -20.23
N ASN A 488 -15.64 4.96 -19.14
CA ASN A 488 -17.06 4.91 -18.74
C ASN A 488 -17.56 3.49 -18.49
N ARG A 489 -16.67 2.54 -18.35
CA ARG A 489 -17.04 1.14 -18.06
C ARG A 489 -16.09 0.59 -17.01
N SER A 490 -16.65 -0.18 -16.07
CA SER A 490 -15.82 -0.86 -15.11
C SER A 490 -14.85 -1.80 -15.85
N PRO A 491 -13.62 -1.91 -15.36
CA PRO A 491 -12.60 -2.67 -16.10
C PRO A 491 -12.78 -4.18 -16.03
N PHE A 492 -13.62 -4.70 -15.12
CA PHE A 492 -13.86 -6.13 -15.06
C PHE A 492 -15.28 -6.40 -14.54
N LYS A 493 -15.81 -7.55 -14.98
CA LYS A 493 -17.20 -7.92 -14.65
C LYS A 493 -17.29 -8.66 -13.33
N ASP A 494 -16.38 -9.59 -13.08
CA ASP A 494 -16.38 -10.37 -11.84
C ASP A 494 -15.05 -10.22 -11.14
N LEU A 495 -15.13 -9.84 -9.86
CA LEU A 495 -13.98 -9.72 -8.98
C LEU A 495 -14.11 -10.77 -7.88
N TYR A 496 -13.18 -11.72 -7.86
CA TYR A 496 -13.17 -12.76 -6.85
C TYR A 496 -12.02 -12.55 -5.89
N ILE A 497 -12.35 -12.46 -4.60
CA ILE A 497 -11.33 -12.26 -3.57
C ILE A 497 -11.07 -13.61 -2.93
N HIS A 498 -9.91 -14.18 -3.24
CA HIS A 498 -9.58 -15.53 -2.79
C HIS A 498 -9.00 -15.52 -1.39
N ALA A 499 -8.98 -16.70 -0.78
CA ALA A 499 -8.42 -16.86 0.56
C ALA A 499 -6.91 -16.57 0.55
N THR A 500 -6.43 -16.02 1.65
CA THR A 500 -5.00 -15.76 1.81
C THR A 500 -4.31 -17.06 2.24
N VAL A 501 -3.22 -17.42 1.56
CA VAL A 501 -2.41 -18.56 1.95
C VAL A 501 -1.55 -18.18 3.13
N LEU A 502 -1.61 -18.98 4.17
CA LEU A 502 -0.88 -18.72 5.41
C LEU A 502 0.15 -19.80 5.65
N THR A 503 1.20 -19.44 6.38
CA THR A 503 2.17 -20.42 6.86
C THR A 503 1.53 -21.30 7.93
N LYS A 504 2.22 -22.37 8.31
CA LYS A 504 1.80 -23.25 9.39
C LYS A 504 1.52 -22.47 10.69
N ASP A 505 2.27 -21.40 10.91
CA ASP A 505 2.12 -20.56 12.11
C ASP A 505 1.08 -19.45 11.93
N GLY A 506 0.33 -19.44 10.84
CA GLY A 506 -0.72 -18.49 10.61
C GLY A 506 -0.28 -17.14 10.05
N LYS A 507 0.96 -17.03 9.62
CA LYS A 507 1.47 -15.79 9.04
C LYS A 507 1.27 -15.77 7.52
N ARG A 508 1.10 -14.58 6.96
CA ARG A 508 0.99 -14.45 5.50
C ARG A 508 2.29 -14.90 4.84
N MET A 509 2.14 -15.59 3.71
CA MET A 509 3.29 -15.88 2.87
C MET A 509 3.82 -14.60 2.26
N SER A 510 5.13 -14.50 2.14
CA SER A 510 5.75 -13.36 1.47
C SER A 510 7.10 -13.77 0.90
N LYS A 511 7.54 -12.99 -0.08
CA LYS A 511 8.85 -13.23 -0.71
C LYS A 511 9.98 -13.01 0.29
N SER A 512 9.82 -12.01 1.14
CA SER A 512 10.89 -11.65 2.09
C SER A 512 11.06 -12.68 3.20
N LEU A 513 10.04 -13.46 3.48
CA LEU A 513 10.10 -14.51 4.52
C LEU A 513 10.52 -15.86 3.95
N GLY A 514 11.02 -15.88 2.64
CA GLY A 514 11.55 -17.08 2.01
C GLY A 514 10.49 -18.09 1.62
N UNK A 515 8.89 -17.95 1.75
CA UNK A 515 7.78 -18.77 1.44
C UNK A 515 7.71 -19.09 -0.02
N UNK A 516 8.75 -19.13 -0.52
CA UNK A 516 8.88 -19.41 -1.93
C UNK A 516 8.24 -20.70 -2.28
N UNK A 517 7.92 -20.68 -3.28
CA UNK A 517 7.21 -21.76 -3.83
C UNK A 517 8.17 -22.82 -4.19
N UNK A 518 8.73 -22.98 -3.41
CA UNK A 518 9.63 -24.00 -3.65
C UNK A 518 8.92 -25.11 -4.30
N UNK A 519 9.19 -25.34 -4.98
CA UNK A 519 8.73 -26.42 -5.58
C UNK A 519 7.36 -26.71 -5.48
N UNK A 520 7.14 -25.91 -5.33
CA UNK A 520 5.94 -26.23 -5.06
C UNK A 520 5.03 -26.75 -6.03
N UNK A 521 5.52 -26.95 -6.75
CA UNK A 521 4.76 -27.42 -7.77
C UNK A 521 3.81 -28.49 -7.47
N UNK A 522 4.20 -29.14 -6.86
CA UNK A 522 3.36 -30.22 -6.60
C UNK A 522 2.17 -29.88 -5.81
N UNK A 523 2.45 -29.16 -5.20
CA UNK A 523 1.42 -28.86 -4.30
C UNK A 523 0.36 -28.02 -4.91
N UNK A 524 0.73 -27.50 -5.70
CA UNK A 524 -0.19 -26.64 -6.29
C UNK A 524 -1.32 -27.32 -6.96
N UNK A 525 -1.04 -28.12 -7.41
CA UNK A 525 -2.06 -28.88 -8.09
C UNK A 525 -3.03 -29.50 -7.15
N UNK A 526 -2.52 -29.85 -6.32
CA UNK A 526 -3.35 -30.48 -5.37
C UNK A 526 -4.12 -29.51 -4.57
N UNK A 527 -3.55 -28.70 -4.35
CA UNK A 527 -4.17 -27.70 -3.60
C UNK A 527 -5.21 -26.95 -4.38
N UNK A 528 -4.96 -26.92 -5.36
CA UNK A 528 -5.85 -26.24 -6.20
C UNK A 528 -7.12 -26.98 -6.44
N UNK A 529 -6.93 -27.95 -6.46
CA UNK A 529 -8.10 -28.77 -6.62
C UNK A 529 -8.97 -28.72 -5.41
N UNK A 530 -8.37 -28.71 -4.59
CA UNK A 530 -9.07 -28.61 -3.38
C UNK A 530 -9.56 -27.23 -3.12
N UNK A 531 -8.92 -26.61 -3.45
CA UNK A 531 -9.29 -25.27 -3.28
C UNK A 531 -10.40 -24.83 -4.18
N UNK A 532 -10.34 -25.36 -5.06
CA UNK A 532 -11.38 -25.13 -5.93
C UNK A 532 -12.73 -25.64 -5.47
N UNK A 533 -12.54 -26.45 -4.95
CA UNK A 533 -13.72 -27.01 -4.37
C UNK A 533 -14.24 -26.22 -3.24
N ASN A 534 -13.43 -25.64 -2.50
CA ASN A 534 -13.84 -24.92 -1.30
C ASN A 534 -13.82 -23.40 -1.50
N SER A 535 -13.46 -22.96 -2.62
CA SER A 535 -13.28 -21.53 -2.86
C SER A 535 -14.60 -20.76 -2.99
N GLY A 536 -15.69 -21.45 -3.17
CA GLY A 536 -16.96 -20.80 -3.36
C GLY A 536 -17.11 -20.10 -4.71
N ILE A 537 -16.31 -20.53 -5.69
CA ILE A 537 -16.45 -19.98 -7.03
C ILE A 537 -17.84 -20.35 -7.56
N SER A 538 -18.60 -19.35 -7.91
CA SER A 538 -19.94 -19.53 -8.41
C SER A 538 -19.90 -20.27 -9.75
N PRO A 539 -20.87 -21.16 -10.00
CA PRO A 539 -20.97 -21.76 -11.33
C PRO A 539 -21.16 -20.74 -12.43
N VAL A 540 -21.57 -19.54 -12.09
CA VAL A 540 -21.76 -18.46 -13.07
C VAL A 540 -20.40 -17.97 -13.59
N LEU A 541 -19.34 -18.12 -12.80
CA LEU A 541 -18.00 -17.75 -13.25
C LEU A 541 -17.46 -18.82 -14.20
#